data_3add92fbb63da5e4b9c7477adf214ec1
#
_entry.id   3add92fbb63da5e4b9c7477adf214ec1
#
_cell.length_a   1.000
_cell.length_b   1.000
_cell.length_c   1.000
_cell.angle_alpha   90.00
_cell.angle_beta   90.00
_cell.angle_gamma   90.00
#
_symmetry.space_group_name_H-M   'P 1'
#
loop_
_entity.id
_entity.type
_entity.pdbx_description
1 polymer ?
#
loop_
_entity_poly.entity_id
_entity_poly.type
_entity_poly.pdbx_seq_one_letter_code
_entity_poly.pdbx_strand_id
1 'polypeptide(L)'
;RAKPEQSAGFEHKTVQISKALVMNDNREYVVKGTKTALSARVISCPEYILGLVKDCPEGRIYNRPVEYILKCLTRVCNENGLPHVRLHDLRHINASVGLKLGVPDKYMMERGGWSSKDTMVYRYQHTYSAEKENADSTINDYFVKLQNG
;
A
#
# COMPACT_ATOMS: atom_id res chain seq x y z
N ARG A 1 -7.06 30.39 -13.61
CA ARG A 1 -7.20 29.39 -12.51
C ARG A 1 -7.24 28.04 -13.20
N ALA A 2 -6.12 27.33 -13.23
CA ALA A 2 -6.06 25.98 -13.73
C ALA A 2 -6.80 25.09 -12.73
N LYS A 3 -7.82 24.33 -13.19
CA LYS A 3 -8.43 23.25 -12.43
C LYS A 3 -7.34 22.18 -12.24
N PRO A 4 -7.17 21.59 -11.04
CA PRO A 4 -6.31 20.43 -10.91
C PRO A 4 -6.92 19.29 -11.75
N GLU A 5 -6.10 18.68 -12.57
CA GLU A 5 -6.43 17.53 -13.42
C GLU A 5 -6.74 16.30 -12.54
N GLN A 6 -7.96 16.21 -12.02
CA GLN A 6 -8.41 15.05 -11.26
C GLN A 6 -9.08 13.97 -12.13
N SER A 7 -9.40 14.28 -13.39
CA SER A 7 -10.05 13.33 -14.31
C SER A 7 -9.11 12.23 -14.84
N ALA A 8 -7.81 12.48 -14.92
CA ALA A 8 -6.84 11.52 -15.47
C ALA A 8 -6.69 10.24 -14.62
N GLY A 9 -6.96 10.29 -13.32
CA GLY A 9 -6.79 9.17 -12.41
C GLY A 9 -7.77 8.01 -12.64
N PHE A 10 -9.01 8.31 -12.98
CA PHE A 10 -10.03 7.28 -13.19
C PHE A 10 -9.86 6.55 -14.53
N GLU A 11 -9.50 7.25 -15.60
CA GLU A 11 -9.22 6.64 -16.91
C GLU A 11 -8.04 5.66 -16.85
N HIS A 12 -6.99 6.01 -16.10
CA HIS A 12 -5.79 5.18 -15.96
C HIS A 12 -5.85 4.21 -14.77
N LYS A 13 -6.96 4.16 -14.03
CA LYS A 13 -7.13 3.32 -12.82
C LYS A 13 -6.00 3.53 -11.80
N THR A 14 -5.60 4.78 -11.59
CA THR A 14 -4.49 5.15 -10.72
C THR A 14 -4.88 6.16 -9.65
N VAL A 15 -4.15 6.13 -8.55
CA VAL A 15 -4.20 7.12 -7.46
C VAL A 15 -2.85 7.79 -7.34
N GLN A 16 -2.81 9.11 -7.50
CA GLN A 16 -1.61 9.91 -7.30
C GLN A 16 -1.52 10.40 -5.86
N ILE A 17 -0.44 10.05 -5.19
CA ILE A 17 -0.12 10.52 -3.83
C ILE A 17 0.96 11.60 -3.97
N SER A 18 0.60 12.87 -3.83
CA SER A 18 1.51 14.01 -4.00
C SER A 18 1.48 15.00 -2.83
N LYS A 19 0.51 14.87 -1.94
CA LYS A 19 0.30 15.79 -0.82
C LYS A 19 -0.02 15.02 0.45
N ALA A 20 0.27 15.63 1.59
CA ALA A 20 -0.08 15.12 2.91
C ALA A 20 -0.83 16.20 3.70
N LEU A 21 -1.86 15.78 4.41
CA LEU A 21 -2.54 16.62 5.39
C LEU A 21 -1.84 16.43 6.74
N VAL A 22 -1.23 17.47 7.25
CA VAL A 22 -0.47 17.44 8.50
C VAL A 22 -1.01 18.49 9.47
N MET A 23 -0.93 18.17 10.76
CA MET A 23 -1.28 19.15 11.81
C MET A 23 -0.08 20.08 12.03
N ASN A 24 -0.31 21.39 12.04
CA ASN A 24 0.70 22.38 12.38
C ASN A 24 0.77 22.59 13.90
N ASP A 25 1.70 23.42 14.34
CA ASP A 25 1.91 23.73 15.76
C ASP A 25 0.68 24.43 16.40
N ASN A 26 -0.15 25.09 15.60
CA ASN A 26 -1.39 25.73 16.02
C ASN A 26 -2.58 24.76 16.07
N ARG A 27 -2.36 23.45 15.88
CA ARG A 27 -3.39 22.41 15.80
C ARG A 27 -4.36 22.56 14.64
N GLU A 28 -3.91 23.18 13.55
CA GLU A 28 -4.68 23.29 12.32
C GLU A 28 -4.18 22.29 11.30
N TYR A 29 -5.08 21.73 10.50
CA TYR A 29 -4.73 20.86 9.40
C TYR A 29 -4.29 21.68 8.19
N VAL A 30 -3.05 21.48 7.77
CA VAL A 30 -2.48 22.14 6.58
C VAL A 30 -2.06 21.09 5.55
N VAL A 31 -2.29 21.40 4.28
CA VAL A 31 -1.85 20.56 3.17
C VAL A 31 -0.41 20.93 2.84
N LYS A 32 0.49 19.96 2.96
CA LYS A 32 1.90 20.10 2.56
C LYS A 32 2.21 19.13 1.43
N GLY A 33 3.23 19.44 0.63
CA GLY A 33 3.84 18.46 -0.27
C GLY A 33 4.38 17.25 0.50
N THR A 34 4.61 16.16 -0.19
CA THR A 34 5.23 14.98 0.43
C THR A 34 6.63 15.31 0.93
N LYS A 35 7.02 14.72 2.07
CA LYS A 35 8.29 15.02 2.75
C LYS A 35 9.53 14.71 1.91
N THR A 36 9.44 13.74 1.00
CA THR A 36 10.52 13.32 0.11
C THR A 36 9.98 13.11 -1.30
N ALA A 37 10.83 13.22 -2.31
CA ALA A 37 10.48 12.91 -3.70
C ALA A 37 9.95 11.46 -3.86
N LEU A 38 10.49 10.51 -3.12
CA LEU A 38 10.05 9.11 -3.10
C LEU A 38 8.66 8.90 -2.49
N SER A 39 8.20 9.87 -1.71
CA SER A 39 6.85 9.82 -1.13
C SER A 39 5.77 10.22 -2.14
N ALA A 40 6.12 11.02 -3.15
CA ALA A 40 5.24 11.31 -4.28
C ALA A 40 5.25 10.10 -5.23
N ARG A 41 4.09 9.51 -5.46
CA ARG A 41 3.98 8.29 -6.27
C ARG A 41 2.60 8.12 -6.87
N VAL A 42 2.55 7.31 -7.94
CA VAL A 42 1.32 6.89 -8.59
C VAL A 42 1.12 5.40 -8.32
N ILE A 43 -0.06 5.02 -7.86
CA ILE A 43 -0.39 3.64 -7.51
C ILE A 43 -1.54 3.20 -8.40
N SER A 44 -1.38 2.08 -9.09
CA SER A 44 -2.50 1.41 -9.76
C SER A 44 -3.49 0.90 -8.72
N CYS A 45 -4.77 1.13 -8.95
CA CYS A 45 -5.84 0.79 -8.03
C CYS A 45 -6.95 0.01 -8.76
N PRO A 46 -7.47 -1.08 -8.16
CA PRO A 46 -8.59 -1.82 -8.75
C PRO A 46 -9.81 -0.92 -8.97
N GLU A 47 -10.54 -1.18 -10.04
CA GLU A 47 -11.69 -0.35 -10.44
C GLU A 47 -12.78 -0.30 -9.36
N TYR A 48 -13.02 -1.41 -8.67
CA TYR A 48 -14.02 -1.44 -7.59
C TYR A 48 -13.66 -0.51 -6.42
N ILE A 49 -12.37 -0.30 -6.13
CA ILE A 49 -11.91 0.66 -5.11
C ILE A 49 -12.13 2.09 -5.61
N LEU A 50 -11.78 2.36 -6.87
CA LEU A 50 -12.01 3.68 -7.46
C LEU A 50 -13.50 4.02 -7.54
N GLY A 51 -14.34 3.03 -7.79
CA GLY A 51 -15.80 3.17 -7.78
C GLY A 51 -16.36 3.67 -6.45
N LEU A 52 -15.72 3.29 -5.32
CA LEU A 52 -16.14 3.77 -3.98
C LEU A 52 -15.92 5.28 -3.77
N VAL A 53 -15.04 5.90 -4.54
CA VAL A 53 -14.68 7.32 -4.40
C VAL A 53 -15.04 8.17 -5.62
N LYS A 54 -15.61 7.57 -6.64
CA LYS A 54 -15.94 8.23 -7.92
C LYS A 54 -16.84 9.44 -7.74
N ASP A 55 -17.85 9.33 -6.89
CA ASP A 55 -18.85 10.37 -6.66
C ASP A 55 -18.55 11.22 -5.41
N CYS A 56 -17.34 11.10 -4.84
CA CYS A 56 -16.95 11.94 -3.74
C CYS A 56 -16.73 13.38 -4.23
N PRO A 57 -17.23 14.39 -3.49
CA PRO A 57 -16.97 15.79 -3.83
C PRO A 57 -15.48 16.11 -3.72
N GLU A 58 -15.07 17.18 -4.38
CA GLU A 58 -13.69 17.70 -4.23
C GLU A 58 -13.36 17.96 -2.75
N GLY A 59 -12.16 17.59 -2.35
CA GLY A 59 -11.67 17.77 -0.99
C GLY A 59 -11.39 16.45 -0.28
N ARG A 60 -11.97 16.27 0.89
CA ARG A 60 -11.77 15.05 1.68
C ARG A 60 -12.72 13.95 1.22
N ILE A 61 -12.18 12.82 0.79
CA ILE A 61 -12.96 11.60 0.54
C ILE A 61 -13.63 11.12 1.83
N TYR A 62 -13.00 11.39 2.97
CA TYR A 62 -13.47 10.92 4.27
C TYR A 62 -13.41 12.03 5.33
N ASN A 63 -14.55 12.41 5.88
CA ASN A 63 -14.70 13.55 6.80
C ASN A 63 -14.85 13.16 8.29
N ARG A 64 -14.53 11.92 8.65
CA ARG A 64 -14.53 11.48 10.04
C ARG A 64 -13.14 11.55 10.64
N PRO A 65 -13.00 11.71 11.96
CA PRO A 65 -11.72 11.64 12.65
C PRO A 65 -11.03 10.28 12.47
N VAL A 66 -9.70 10.27 12.52
CA VAL A 66 -8.91 9.03 12.37
C VAL A 66 -9.28 7.99 13.43
N GLU A 67 -9.65 8.43 14.62
CA GLU A 67 -10.09 7.58 15.72
C GLU A 67 -11.33 6.76 15.35
N TYR A 68 -12.22 7.31 14.52
CA TYR A 68 -13.38 6.57 14.03
C TYR A 68 -12.96 5.45 13.07
N ILE A 69 -11.99 5.71 12.18
CA ILE A 69 -11.45 4.69 11.28
C ILE A 69 -10.82 3.55 12.09
N LEU A 70 -10.05 3.90 13.12
CA LEU A 70 -9.43 2.90 14.01
C LEU A 70 -10.47 2.05 14.72
N LYS A 71 -11.54 2.66 15.26
CA LYS A 71 -12.66 1.94 15.87
C LYS A 71 -13.35 1.00 14.88
N CYS A 72 -13.58 1.45 13.64
CA CYS A 72 -14.17 0.61 12.60
C CYS A 72 -13.26 -0.58 12.27
N LEU A 73 -11.94 -0.36 12.13
CA LEU A 73 -10.97 -1.41 11.85
C LEU A 73 -10.95 -2.45 12.99
N THR A 74 -10.87 -1.99 14.24
CA THR A 74 -10.92 -2.87 15.41
C THR A 74 -12.20 -3.70 15.44
N ARG A 75 -13.35 -3.07 15.18
CA ARG A 75 -14.63 -3.76 15.11
C ARG A 75 -14.64 -4.85 14.04
N VAL A 76 -14.21 -4.53 12.82
CA VAL A 76 -14.14 -5.51 11.73
C VAL A 76 -13.23 -6.68 12.09
N CYS A 77 -12.06 -6.43 12.69
CA CYS A 77 -11.18 -7.49 13.15
C CYS A 77 -11.88 -8.41 14.17
N ASN A 78 -12.54 -7.82 15.18
CA ASN A 78 -13.23 -8.60 16.23
C ASN A 78 -14.40 -9.41 15.67
N GLU A 79 -15.25 -8.82 14.83
CA GLU A 79 -16.43 -9.47 14.24
C GLU A 79 -16.05 -10.64 13.32
N ASN A 80 -14.85 -10.62 12.73
CA ASN A 80 -14.38 -11.65 11.81
C ASN A 80 -13.30 -12.56 12.41
N GLY A 81 -13.03 -12.49 13.71
CA GLY A 81 -11.99 -13.30 14.37
C GLY A 81 -10.58 -13.05 13.85
N LEU A 82 -10.31 -11.87 13.29
CA LEU A 82 -9.00 -11.49 12.76
C LEU A 82 -8.10 -10.93 13.87
N PRO A 83 -6.78 -11.10 13.75
CA PRO A 83 -5.83 -10.45 14.64
C PRO A 83 -6.02 -8.93 14.64
N HIS A 84 -5.80 -8.28 15.78
CA HIS A 84 -5.82 -6.82 15.85
C HIS A 84 -4.69 -6.24 14.98
N VAL A 85 -5.04 -5.38 14.02
CA VAL A 85 -4.09 -4.69 13.14
C VAL A 85 -4.26 -3.18 13.24
N ARG A 86 -3.17 -2.45 13.15
CA ARG A 86 -3.16 -0.97 13.07
C ARG A 86 -3.25 -0.53 11.61
N LEU A 87 -3.68 0.70 11.34
CA LEU A 87 -3.71 1.25 9.97
C LEU A 87 -2.35 1.13 9.26
N HIS A 88 -1.26 1.34 9.99
CA HIS A 88 0.09 1.21 9.41
C HIS A 88 0.44 -0.23 9.02
N ASP A 89 -0.11 -1.21 9.73
CA ASP A 89 0.11 -2.62 9.43
C ASP A 89 -0.52 -3.03 8.09
N LEU A 90 -1.59 -2.34 7.64
CA LEU A 90 -2.16 -2.56 6.31
C LEU A 90 -1.16 -2.29 5.17
N ARG A 91 -0.28 -1.30 5.35
CA ARG A 91 0.83 -1.04 4.42
C ARG A 91 1.82 -2.21 4.40
N HIS A 92 2.09 -2.78 5.56
CA HIS A 92 2.96 -3.96 5.68
C HIS A 92 2.31 -5.19 5.06
N ILE A 93 1.03 -5.42 5.31
CA ILE A 93 0.26 -6.52 4.71
C ILE A 93 0.31 -6.42 3.17
N ASN A 94 0.15 -5.23 2.61
CA ASN A 94 0.25 -5.04 1.16
C ASN A 94 1.62 -5.47 0.61
N ALA A 95 2.71 -5.14 1.31
CA ALA A 95 4.04 -5.58 0.90
C ALA A 95 4.23 -7.10 1.05
N SER A 96 3.75 -7.70 2.15
CA SER A 96 3.79 -9.17 2.31
C SER A 96 3.05 -9.90 1.19
N VAL A 97 1.87 -9.40 0.81
CA VAL A 97 1.10 -9.95 -0.32
C VAL A 97 1.87 -9.81 -1.64
N GLY A 98 2.47 -8.64 -1.90
CA GLY A 98 3.28 -8.42 -3.10
C GLY A 98 4.47 -9.38 -3.19
N LEU A 99 5.19 -9.56 -2.09
CA LEU A 99 6.30 -10.51 -2.01
C LEU A 99 5.82 -11.95 -2.25
N LYS A 100 4.72 -12.36 -1.62
CA LYS A 100 4.12 -13.68 -1.84
C LYS A 100 3.72 -13.92 -3.30
N LEU A 101 3.34 -12.87 -4.02
CA LEU A 101 3.00 -12.92 -5.43
C LEU A 101 4.24 -12.83 -6.35
N GLY A 102 5.44 -12.79 -5.80
CA GLY A 102 6.68 -12.68 -6.56
C GLY A 102 6.92 -11.30 -7.19
N VAL A 103 6.24 -10.26 -6.70
CA VAL A 103 6.45 -8.89 -7.22
C VAL A 103 7.85 -8.42 -6.82
N PRO A 104 8.68 -7.96 -7.77
CA PRO A 104 10.03 -7.50 -7.48
C PRO A 104 10.08 -6.41 -6.41
N ASP A 105 11.04 -6.50 -5.49
CA ASP A 105 11.22 -5.58 -4.36
C ASP A 105 11.18 -4.11 -4.78
N LYS A 106 11.82 -3.78 -5.91
CA LYS A 106 11.84 -2.42 -6.45
C LYS A 106 10.43 -1.85 -6.64
N TYR A 107 9.52 -2.62 -7.24
CA TYR A 107 8.15 -2.19 -7.47
C TYR A 107 7.36 -2.11 -6.16
N MET A 108 7.61 -3.02 -5.22
CA MET A 108 7.00 -2.95 -3.91
C MET A 108 7.45 -1.74 -3.11
N MET A 109 8.73 -1.40 -3.17
CA MET A 109 9.28 -0.19 -2.56
C MET A 109 8.65 1.08 -3.14
N GLU A 110 8.56 1.17 -4.46
CA GLU A 110 7.93 2.28 -5.18
C GLU A 110 6.46 2.42 -4.81
N ARG A 111 5.70 1.33 -4.87
CA ARG A 111 4.28 1.28 -4.51
C ARG A 111 4.04 1.68 -3.06
N GLY A 112 4.86 1.19 -2.14
CA GLY A 112 4.77 1.49 -0.73
C GLY A 112 5.37 2.85 -0.35
N GLY A 113 6.27 3.40 -1.15
CA GLY A 113 7.04 4.60 -0.82
C GLY A 113 8.09 4.33 0.26
N TRP A 114 8.77 3.19 0.21
CA TRP A 114 9.91 2.88 1.09
C TRP A 114 11.20 3.38 0.46
N SER A 115 12.02 4.04 1.27
CA SER A 115 13.33 4.56 0.85
C SER A 115 14.44 3.52 0.88
N SER A 116 14.27 2.42 1.63
CA SER A 116 15.23 1.33 1.67
C SER A 116 14.55 -0.04 1.71
N LYS A 117 15.22 -1.02 1.10
CA LYS A 117 14.82 -2.42 1.12
C LYS A 117 14.84 -2.97 2.55
N ASP A 118 15.84 -2.60 3.34
CA ASP A 118 15.99 -3.10 4.70
C ASP A 118 14.80 -2.73 5.58
N THR A 119 14.28 -1.51 5.45
CA THR A 119 13.08 -1.08 6.16
C THR A 119 11.84 -1.87 5.75
N MET A 120 11.77 -2.28 4.49
CA MET A 120 10.70 -3.12 3.98
C MET A 120 10.87 -4.56 4.44
N VAL A 121 12.06 -5.14 4.29
CA VAL A 121 12.37 -6.55 4.55
C VAL A 121 12.42 -6.89 6.03
N TYR A 122 12.99 -6.03 6.87
CA TYR A 122 13.14 -6.29 8.31
C TYR A 122 11.81 -6.67 9.00
N ARG A 123 10.69 -6.16 8.51
CA ARG A 123 9.38 -6.48 9.07
C ARG A 123 8.74 -7.75 8.48
N TYR A 124 9.34 -8.32 7.44
CA TYR A 124 8.81 -9.49 6.73
C TYR A 124 9.61 -10.77 6.94
N GLN A 125 10.64 -10.75 7.79
CA GLN A 125 11.52 -11.90 8.04
C GLN A 125 10.75 -13.18 8.44
N HIS A 126 9.60 -13.02 9.10
CA HIS A 126 8.76 -14.16 9.47
C HIS A 126 7.98 -14.79 8.30
N THR A 127 7.79 -14.07 7.20
CA THR A 127 7.11 -14.56 5.99
C THR A 127 8.10 -15.29 5.07
N TYR A 128 9.40 -14.96 5.18
CA TYR A 128 10.47 -15.46 4.31
C TYR A 128 10.78 -16.95 4.47
N SER A 129 10.55 -17.55 5.64
CA SER A 129 10.92 -18.96 5.86
C SER A 129 10.11 -19.93 5.00
N ALA A 130 8.80 -19.77 4.93
CA ALA A 130 7.93 -20.61 4.09
C ALA A 130 8.15 -20.37 2.59
N GLU A 131 8.48 -19.15 2.19
CA GLU A 131 8.73 -18.80 0.79
C GLU A 131 10.11 -19.25 0.30
N LYS A 132 11.10 -19.36 1.20
CA LYS A 132 12.41 -19.91 0.89
C LYS A 132 12.31 -21.35 0.43
N GLU A 133 11.55 -22.19 1.14
CA GLU A 133 11.33 -23.59 0.77
C GLU A 133 10.65 -23.72 -0.59
N ASN A 134 9.66 -22.86 -0.89
CA ASN A 134 9.00 -22.81 -2.21
C ASN A 134 9.94 -22.33 -3.32
N ALA A 135 10.79 -21.36 -3.05
CA ALA A 135 11.78 -20.86 -4.01
C ALA A 135 12.83 -21.93 -4.30
N ASP A 136 13.35 -22.60 -3.28
CA ASP A 136 14.31 -23.68 -3.43
C ASP A 136 13.72 -24.85 -4.22
N SER A 137 12.46 -25.24 -3.96
CA SER A 137 11.74 -26.25 -4.74
C SER A 137 11.60 -25.85 -6.20
N THR A 138 11.18 -24.60 -6.48
CA THR A 138 11.02 -24.10 -7.85
C THR A 138 12.33 -24.08 -8.62
N ILE A 139 13.42 -23.69 -7.98
CA ILE A 139 14.76 -23.71 -8.58
C ILE A 139 15.21 -25.13 -8.86
N ASN A 140 15.03 -26.03 -7.91
CA ASN A 140 15.40 -27.43 -8.08
C ASN A 140 14.60 -28.10 -9.20
N ASP A 141 13.30 -27.88 -9.27
CA ASP A 141 12.43 -28.39 -10.33
C ASP A 141 12.86 -27.90 -11.73
N TYR A 142 13.30 -26.64 -11.83
CA TYR A 142 13.83 -26.10 -13.08
C TYR A 142 15.10 -26.85 -13.52
N PHE A 143 16.05 -27.06 -12.63
CA PHE A 143 17.29 -27.78 -12.97
C PHE A 143 17.05 -29.26 -13.27
N VAL A 144 16.13 -29.91 -12.56
CA VAL A 144 15.73 -31.30 -12.85
C VAL A 144 15.12 -31.41 -14.26
N LYS A 145 14.26 -30.46 -14.66
CA LYS A 145 13.70 -30.41 -16.02
C LYS A 145 14.77 -30.22 -17.09
N LEU A 146 15.79 -29.38 -16.84
CA LEU A 146 16.91 -29.20 -17.77
C LEU A 146 17.77 -30.47 -17.94
N GLN A 147 17.87 -31.29 -16.93
CA GLN A 147 18.66 -32.52 -16.95
C GLN A 147 17.95 -33.65 -17.71
N ASN A 148 16.61 -33.61 -17.76
CA ASN A 148 15.77 -34.67 -18.36
C ASN A 148 15.25 -34.31 -19.77
N GLY A 149 15.62 -33.16 -20.33
CA GLY A 149 15.30 -32.71 -21.69
C GLY A 149 16.51 -32.70 -22.59
#